data_fb9ddebc04aa52aedef79eb8bc8aafdb
#
_entry.id   fb9ddebc04aa52aedef79eb8bc8aafdb
#
_cell.length_a   1.000
_cell.length_b   1.000
_cell.length_c   1.000
_cell.angle_alpha   90.00
_cell.angle_beta   90.00
_cell.angle_gamma   90.00
#
_symmetry.space_group_name_H-M   'P 1'
#
loop_
_entity.id
_entity.type
_entity.pdbx_description
1 polymer ?
#
loop_
_entity_poly.entity_id
_entity_poly.type
_entity_poly.pdbx_seq_one_letter_code
_entity_poly.pdbx_strand_id
1 'polypeptide(L)'
;MKYLLPFLLITSPLFAQHSLVEKIKQLRPATEWSQTAAIRLQFPSFHPQGMVKIGDFFYMSSVEVTRKRRDSSDGGEGVGHLFRFDITGKLLAKITLGEGSMYHPGGIDFDGKYIWVPVAEYRPNSRSIIYKVEPESLASQEVMRFDDHIGAIVHPTSSQTLSGASWGSRNFYHWNLDKTGAVTKTINTPEKLRITNPSFYIDYQDCHSISPNLMLCGGLQKFKKNDGTTLSLGGLEIVNLTDNRPVFQVPLLLWSPTGAPMTNNPFFIESTAQGLRAYFVPDDDNSSTLFVYETVLK
;
A
#
# COMPACT_ATOMS: atom_id res chain seq x y z
N MET A 1 -53.31 -13.50 5.46
CA MET A 1 -51.95 -13.45 5.99
C MET A 1 -51.09 -12.70 4.98
N LYS A 2 -50.70 -11.46 5.31
CA LYS A 2 -49.84 -10.64 4.45
C LYS A 2 -48.40 -10.82 4.94
N TYR A 3 -47.53 -11.37 4.12
CA TYR A 3 -46.11 -11.48 4.42
C TYR A 3 -45.41 -10.15 4.11
N LEU A 4 -44.92 -9.46 5.14
CA LEU A 4 -43.97 -8.37 4.98
C LEU A 4 -42.56 -8.98 4.74
N LEU A 5 -42.00 -8.75 3.55
CA LEU A 5 -40.58 -8.99 3.31
C LEU A 5 -39.74 -7.87 3.98
N PRO A 6 -38.72 -8.18 4.73
CA PRO A 6 -37.80 -7.15 5.22
C PRO A 6 -36.93 -6.62 4.07
N PHE A 7 -36.97 -5.30 3.84
CA PHE A 7 -36.06 -4.59 2.96
C PHE A 7 -34.70 -4.55 3.63
N LEU A 8 -33.75 -5.36 3.17
CA LEU A 8 -32.35 -5.25 3.55
C LEU A 8 -31.77 -4.02 2.86
N LEU A 9 -31.48 -2.96 3.63
CA LEU A 9 -30.72 -1.79 3.17
C LEU A 9 -29.27 -2.22 2.95
N ILE A 10 -28.92 -2.55 1.72
CA ILE A 10 -27.53 -2.71 1.28
C ILE A 10 -26.96 -1.30 1.19
N THR A 11 -26.22 -0.87 2.23
CA THR A 11 -25.42 0.36 2.17
C THR A 11 -24.30 0.13 1.19
N SER A 12 -24.34 0.84 0.06
CA SER A 12 -23.35 0.67 -1.00
C SER A 12 -21.93 1.05 -0.51
N PRO A 13 -20.89 0.34 -0.94
CA PRO A 13 -19.49 0.63 -0.56
C PRO A 13 -19.05 2.06 -0.89
N LEU A 14 -19.74 2.74 -1.80
CA LEU A 14 -19.47 4.12 -2.19
C LEU A 14 -19.66 5.12 -1.03
N PHE A 15 -20.67 4.93 -0.18
CA PHE A 15 -20.89 5.78 1.00
C PHE A 15 -19.84 5.60 2.08
N ALA A 16 -19.33 4.37 2.25
CA ALA A 16 -18.26 4.12 3.20
C ALA A 16 -16.93 4.76 2.74
N GLN A 17 -16.63 4.75 1.44
CA GLN A 17 -15.44 5.39 0.86
C GLN A 17 -15.49 6.92 0.97
N HIS A 18 -16.62 7.56 0.69
CA HIS A 18 -16.75 9.00 0.91
C HIS A 18 -16.54 9.39 2.38
N SER A 19 -17.06 8.61 3.31
CA SER A 19 -16.83 8.83 4.73
C SER A 19 -15.34 8.74 5.11
N LEU A 20 -14.57 7.82 4.52
CA LEU A 20 -13.13 7.68 4.76
C LEU A 20 -12.36 8.90 4.26
N VAL A 21 -12.60 9.34 3.02
CA VAL A 21 -11.94 10.51 2.42
C VAL A 21 -12.17 11.76 3.26
N GLU A 22 -13.42 12.04 3.63
CA GLU A 22 -13.76 13.22 4.42
C GLU A 22 -13.15 13.18 5.83
N LYS A 23 -13.06 12.01 6.44
CA LYS A 23 -12.39 11.85 7.73
C LYS A 23 -10.87 12.05 7.63
N ILE A 24 -10.22 11.51 6.60
CA ILE A 24 -8.79 11.71 6.39
C ILE A 24 -8.49 13.20 6.20
N LYS A 25 -9.30 13.94 5.45
CA LYS A 25 -9.13 15.38 5.23
C LYS A 25 -9.32 16.23 6.50
N GLN A 26 -9.90 15.69 7.55
CA GLN A 26 -9.98 16.37 8.86
C GLN A 26 -8.71 16.24 9.67
N LEU A 27 -7.80 15.33 9.34
CA LEU A 27 -6.51 15.19 10.03
C LEU A 27 -5.71 16.48 9.97
N ARG A 28 -4.99 16.75 11.05
CA ARG A 28 -4.08 17.87 11.21
C ARG A 28 -2.77 17.37 11.83
N PRO A 29 -1.66 18.10 11.74
CA PRO A 29 -0.42 17.71 12.42
C PRO A 29 -0.60 17.50 13.93
N ALA A 30 -1.53 18.23 14.54
CA ALA A 30 -1.85 18.12 15.96
C ALA A 30 -2.97 17.10 16.27
N THR A 31 -3.41 16.30 15.29
CA THR A 31 -4.39 15.24 15.56
C THR A 31 -3.81 14.23 16.54
N GLU A 32 -4.50 14.01 17.64
CA GLU A 32 -4.11 13.03 18.64
C GLU A 32 -4.50 11.62 18.19
N TRP A 33 -3.55 10.70 18.30
CA TRP A 33 -3.72 9.29 18.01
C TRP A 33 -3.45 8.48 19.28
N SER A 34 -4.38 7.63 19.67
CA SER A 34 -4.23 6.73 20.81
C SER A 34 -3.83 5.34 20.31
N GLN A 35 -2.70 4.82 20.80
CA GLN A 35 -2.33 3.44 20.53
C GLN A 35 -3.27 2.50 21.28
N THR A 36 -4.03 1.69 20.57
CA THR A 36 -4.99 0.74 21.16
C THR A 36 -4.45 -0.68 21.22
N ALA A 37 -3.47 -1.01 20.35
CA ALA A 37 -2.77 -2.30 20.40
C ALA A 37 -1.35 -2.22 19.83
N ALA A 38 -0.51 -3.18 20.23
CA ALA A 38 0.77 -3.51 19.66
C ALA A 38 0.89 -5.04 19.65
N ILE A 39 0.75 -5.64 18.47
CA ILE A 39 0.62 -7.08 18.27
C ILE A 39 1.87 -7.58 17.57
N ARG A 40 2.68 -8.40 18.25
CA ARG A 40 3.87 -9.00 17.64
C ARG A 40 3.46 -10.04 16.60
N LEU A 41 3.98 -9.93 15.38
CA LEU A 41 3.78 -10.93 14.35
C LEU A 41 4.50 -12.24 14.74
N GLN A 42 3.80 -13.36 14.63
CA GLN A 42 4.28 -14.68 15.06
C GLN A 42 4.97 -15.44 13.91
N PHE A 43 5.57 -14.72 12.98
CA PHE A 43 6.27 -15.25 11.82
C PHE A 43 7.36 -14.27 11.36
N PRO A 44 8.38 -14.75 10.63
CA PRO A 44 9.38 -13.86 10.03
C PRO A 44 8.72 -12.91 9.03
N SER A 45 8.72 -11.61 9.34
CA SER A 45 8.09 -10.57 8.51
C SER A 45 9.05 -9.92 7.53
N PHE A 46 10.34 -10.07 7.70
CA PHE A 46 11.41 -9.57 6.84
C PHE A 46 11.36 -8.05 6.64
N HIS A 47 11.13 -7.59 5.42
CA HIS A 47 10.97 -6.18 5.06
C HIS A 47 9.57 -5.94 4.49
N PRO A 48 8.61 -5.58 5.35
CA PRO A 48 7.22 -5.32 4.95
C PRO A 48 7.11 -4.14 3.98
N GLN A 49 6.20 -4.22 2.98
CA GLN A 49 6.09 -3.21 1.94
C GLN A 49 4.68 -2.66 1.74
N GLY A 50 3.68 -3.51 1.65
CA GLY A 50 2.29 -3.13 1.46
C GLY A 50 1.37 -3.98 2.32
N MET A 51 0.20 -3.44 2.73
CA MET A 51 -0.76 -4.18 3.55
C MET A 51 -2.19 -3.75 3.27
N VAL A 52 -3.07 -4.73 3.10
CA VAL A 52 -4.52 -4.52 3.07
C VAL A 52 -5.22 -5.36 4.14
N LYS A 53 -6.34 -4.87 4.65
CA LYS A 53 -7.22 -5.59 5.58
C LYS A 53 -8.51 -5.97 4.86
N ILE A 54 -8.86 -7.25 4.88
CA ILE A 54 -10.08 -7.79 4.28
C ILE A 54 -10.81 -8.60 5.35
N GLY A 55 -11.95 -8.09 5.80
CA GLY A 55 -12.65 -8.67 6.95
C GLY A 55 -11.74 -8.67 8.19
N ASP A 56 -11.54 -9.83 8.78
CA ASP A 56 -10.70 -10.02 9.99
C ASP A 56 -9.24 -10.38 9.67
N PHE A 57 -8.86 -10.37 8.39
CA PHE A 57 -7.53 -10.80 7.94
C PHE A 57 -6.74 -9.65 7.35
N PHE A 58 -5.43 -9.70 7.60
CA PHE A 58 -4.44 -8.83 6.96
C PHE A 58 -3.69 -9.61 5.88
N TYR A 59 -3.41 -8.92 4.79
CA TYR A 59 -2.53 -9.39 3.72
C TYR A 59 -1.38 -8.43 3.60
N MET A 60 -0.15 -8.93 3.69
CA MET A 60 1.04 -8.09 3.72
C MET A 60 2.08 -8.61 2.73
N SER A 61 2.48 -7.77 1.81
CA SER A 61 3.62 -8.02 0.95
C SER A 61 4.92 -7.76 1.72
N SER A 62 5.93 -8.56 1.45
CA SER A 62 7.22 -8.42 2.12
C SER A 62 8.35 -9.04 1.28
N VAL A 63 9.56 -8.54 1.47
CA VAL A 63 10.74 -9.08 0.80
C VAL A 63 11.72 -9.69 1.81
N GLU A 64 12.12 -10.93 1.58
CA GLU A 64 13.24 -11.59 2.22
C GLU A 64 14.50 -11.36 1.38
N VAL A 65 15.42 -10.50 1.83
CA VAL A 65 16.68 -10.25 1.15
C VAL A 65 17.67 -11.33 1.54
N THR A 66 18.02 -12.21 0.61
CA THR A 66 19.00 -13.30 0.82
C THR A 66 20.42 -12.86 0.51
N ARG A 67 20.61 -11.94 -0.41
CA ARG A 67 21.89 -11.27 -0.70
C ARG A 67 21.66 -9.75 -0.88
N LYS A 68 22.31 -8.96 -0.05
CA LYS A 68 22.24 -7.49 -0.15
C LYS A 68 22.80 -6.97 -1.47
N ARG A 69 22.24 -5.86 -1.93
CA ARG A 69 22.75 -5.07 -3.05
C ARG A 69 24.18 -4.60 -2.76
N ARG A 70 25.05 -4.64 -3.74
CA ARG A 70 26.42 -4.12 -3.67
C ARG A 70 26.50 -2.63 -4.04
N ASP A 71 25.69 -2.23 -5.02
CA ASP A 71 25.58 -0.86 -5.52
C ASP A 71 24.18 -0.59 -6.11
N SER A 72 23.98 0.55 -6.75
CA SER A 72 22.69 0.95 -7.33
C SER A 72 22.29 0.16 -8.59
N SER A 73 23.24 -0.49 -9.26
CA SER A 73 23.00 -1.31 -10.46
C SER A 73 22.70 -2.78 -10.12
N ASP A 74 23.16 -3.25 -8.94
CA ASP A 74 22.93 -4.60 -8.45
C ASP A 74 21.53 -4.69 -7.81
N GLY A 75 20.67 -5.55 -8.30
CA GLY A 75 19.36 -5.81 -7.72
C GLY A 75 19.38 -6.62 -6.43
N GLY A 76 20.54 -7.22 -6.05
CA GLY A 76 20.59 -8.18 -4.94
C GLY A 76 19.89 -9.51 -5.29
N GLU A 77 19.59 -10.30 -4.26
CA GLU A 77 18.81 -11.53 -4.37
C GLU A 77 17.83 -11.63 -3.20
N GLY A 78 16.70 -12.25 -3.43
CA GLY A 78 15.69 -12.40 -2.38
C GLY A 78 14.47 -13.20 -2.81
N VAL A 79 13.47 -13.22 -1.94
CA VAL A 79 12.20 -13.89 -2.15
C VAL A 79 11.08 -12.91 -1.80
N GLY A 80 10.15 -12.71 -2.74
CA GLY A 80 8.94 -11.93 -2.50
C GLY A 80 7.86 -12.79 -1.86
N HIS A 81 7.23 -12.27 -0.81
CA HIS A 81 6.17 -12.94 -0.08
C HIS A 81 4.89 -12.14 -0.08
N LEU A 82 3.75 -12.84 -0.06
CA LEU A 82 2.47 -12.31 0.39
C LEU A 82 1.99 -13.19 1.54
N PHE A 83 1.87 -12.59 2.73
CA PHE A 83 1.40 -13.23 3.95
C PHE A 83 -0.08 -12.94 4.16
N ARG A 84 -0.84 -13.93 4.65
CA ARG A 84 -2.17 -13.75 5.25
C ARG A 84 -2.08 -14.07 6.73
N PHE A 85 -2.49 -13.15 7.60
CA PHE A 85 -2.46 -13.32 9.05
C PHE A 85 -3.68 -12.67 9.70
N ASP A 86 -3.95 -13.05 10.96
CA ASP A 86 -5.07 -12.52 11.73
C ASP A 86 -4.66 -11.40 12.68
N ILE A 87 -5.64 -10.80 13.37
CA ILE A 87 -5.42 -9.70 14.33
C ILE A 87 -4.57 -10.12 15.55
N THR A 88 -4.35 -11.40 15.80
CA THR A 88 -3.45 -11.87 16.85
C THR A 88 -1.99 -11.97 16.40
N GLY A 89 -1.72 -11.66 15.14
CA GLY A 89 -0.40 -11.75 14.51
C GLY A 89 -0.03 -13.17 14.08
N LYS A 90 -0.97 -14.12 14.08
CA LYS A 90 -0.74 -15.50 13.68
C LYS A 90 -0.79 -15.62 12.15
N LEU A 91 0.27 -16.22 11.57
CA LEU A 91 0.29 -16.55 10.15
C LEU A 91 -0.74 -17.64 9.84
N LEU A 92 -1.57 -17.40 8.82
CA LEU A 92 -2.58 -18.35 8.35
C LEU A 92 -2.18 -18.99 7.03
N ALA A 93 -1.58 -18.21 6.13
CA ALA A 93 -1.10 -18.68 4.83
C ALA A 93 -0.03 -17.74 4.27
N LYS A 94 0.75 -18.24 3.32
CA LYS A 94 1.69 -17.42 2.55
C LYS A 94 1.87 -17.97 1.14
N ILE A 95 2.20 -17.11 0.21
CA ILE A 95 2.70 -17.48 -1.12
C ILE A 95 3.97 -16.72 -1.44
N THR A 96 4.73 -17.25 -2.38
CA THR A 96 5.89 -16.57 -2.97
C THR A 96 5.46 -15.95 -4.30
N LEU A 97 5.88 -14.70 -4.53
CA LEU A 97 5.63 -13.96 -5.76
C LEU A 97 6.96 -13.45 -6.33
N GLY A 98 7.01 -13.38 -7.65
CA GLY A 98 8.18 -12.90 -8.37
C GLY A 98 8.89 -13.99 -9.17
N GLU A 99 9.93 -13.61 -9.92
CA GLU A 99 10.69 -14.46 -10.81
C GLU A 99 12.10 -13.87 -10.99
N GLY A 100 13.13 -14.69 -10.78
CA GLY A 100 14.53 -14.31 -10.97
C GLY A 100 14.91 -13.10 -10.12
N SER A 101 15.31 -11.99 -10.78
CA SER A 101 15.68 -10.74 -10.10
C SER A 101 14.49 -9.89 -9.64
N MET A 102 13.30 -10.18 -10.09
CA MET A 102 12.06 -9.51 -9.65
C MET A 102 11.49 -10.23 -8.43
N TYR A 103 11.94 -9.86 -7.26
CA TYR A 103 11.61 -10.49 -5.98
C TYR A 103 11.16 -9.49 -4.91
N HIS A 104 11.08 -8.18 -5.26
CA HIS A 104 10.76 -7.12 -4.33
C HIS A 104 9.29 -6.69 -4.52
N PRO A 105 8.32 -7.28 -3.80
CA PRO A 105 6.96 -6.78 -3.81
C PRO A 105 6.91 -5.39 -3.19
N GLY A 106 6.02 -4.55 -3.70
CA GLY A 106 5.79 -3.19 -3.22
C GLY A 106 4.47 -3.04 -2.48
N GLY A 107 3.96 -1.79 -2.41
CA GLY A 107 2.66 -1.44 -1.86
C GLY A 107 1.51 -2.09 -2.65
N ILE A 108 0.49 -2.58 -1.95
CA ILE A 108 -0.59 -3.40 -2.49
C ILE A 108 -1.95 -2.74 -2.28
N ASP A 109 -2.92 -3.10 -3.13
CA ASP A 109 -4.30 -2.60 -3.02
C ASP A 109 -5.32 -3.72 -3.20
N PHE A 110 -6.54 -3.54 -2.67
CA PHE A 110 -7.65 -4.48 -2.82
C PHE A 110 -8.85 -3.80 -3.49
N ASP A 111 -9.23 -4.28 -4.66
CA ASP A 111 -10.29 -3.71 -5.49
C ASP A 111 -11.71 -4.20 -5.16
N GLY A 112 -11.86 -4.93 -4.06
CA GLY A 112 -13.11 -5.61 -3.67
C GLY A 112 -13.20 -7.05 -4.16
N LYS A 113 -12.28 -7.49 -5.03
CA LYS A 113 -12.22 -8.86 -5.55
C LYS A 113 -10.80 -9.46 -5.49
N TYR A 114 -9.80 -8.73 -5.94
CA TYR A 114 -8.40 -9.18 -6.00
C TYR A 114 -7.48 -8.24 -5.23
N ILE A 115 -6.44 -8.80 -4.66
CA ILE A 115 -5.29 -8.05 -4.17
C ILE A 115 -4.33 -7.85 -5.34
N TRP A 116 -3.98 -6.62 -5.63
CA TRP A 116 -3.02 -6.24 -6.65
C TRP A 116 -1.64 -6.09 -6.04
N VAL A 117 -0.65 -6.77 -6.60
CA VAL A 117 0.71 -6.85 -6.04
C VAL A 117 1.74 -6.59 -7.13
N PRO A 118 2.49 -5.48 -7.07
CA PRO A 118 3.65 -5.26 -7.93
C PRO A 118 4.85 -6.00 -7.34
N VAL A 119 5.65 -6.65 -8.16
CA VAL A 119 6.91 -7.30 -7.74
C VAL A 119 8.02 -6.86 -8.68
N ALA A 120 8.94 -6.04 -8.17
CA ALA A 120 9.98 -5.41 -8.97
C ALA A 120 11.38 -6.00 -8.70
N GLU A 121 12.35 -5.64 -9.53
CA GLU A 121 13.76 -5.73 -9.13
C GLU A 121 14.05 -4.68 -8.06
N TYR A 122 14.91 -4.97 -7.09
CA TYR A 122 15.20 -4.04 -5.98
C TYR A 122 16.17 -2.92 -6.41
N ARG A 123 15.82 -2.19 -7.45
CA ARG A 123 16.57 -1.02 -7.97
C ARG A 123 15.67 -0.13 -8.85
N PRO A 124 15.98 1.18 -8.98
CA PRO A 124 15.23 2.07 -9.88
C PRO A 124 15.48 1.71 -11.37
N ASN A 125 14.58 2.18 -12.25
CA ASN A 125 14.64 1.99 -13.70
C ASN A 125 14.90 0.51 -14.07
N SER A 126 14.09 -0.37 -13.51
CA SER A 126 14.27 -1.81 -13.63
C SER A 126 13.04 -2.48 -14.27
N ARG A 127 12.60 -3.61 -13.77
CA ARG A 127 11.45 -4.35 -14.28
C ARG A 127 10.53 -4.76 -13.16
N SER A 128 9.25 -4.92 -13.47
CA SER A 128 8.23 -5.39 -12.55
C SER A 128 7.31 -6.39 -13.20
N ILE A 129 6.77 -7.29 -12.39
CA ILE A 129 5.61 -8.13 -12.69
C ILE A 129 4.46 -7.65 -11.83
N ILE A 130 3.29 -7.47 -12.42
CA ILE A 130 2.07 -7.14 -11.68
C ILE A 130 1.21 -8.38 -11.58
N TYR A 131 0.86 -8.74 -10.36
CA TYR A 131 -0.03 -9.86 -10.05
C TYR A 131 -1.38 -9.36 -9.55
N LYS A 132 -2.43 -10.16 -9.81
CA LYS A 132 -3.67 -10.15 -9.04
C LYS A 132 -3.79 -11.46 -8.28
N VAL A 133 -4.18 -11.38 -7.02
CA VAL A 133 -4.24 -12.52 -6.10
C VAL A 133 -5.64 -12.62 -5.51
N GLU A 134 -6.23 -13.82 -5.55
CA GLU A 134 -7.50 -14.07 -4.88
C GLU A 134 -7.28 -14.18 -3.36
N PRO A 135 -8.02 -13.42 -2.52
CA PRO A 135 -7.73 -13.36 -1.09
C PRO A 135 -7.85 -14.69 -0.35
N GLU A 136 -8.86 -15.51 -0.65
CA GLU A 136 -9.11 -16.73 0.11
C GLU A 136 -8.14 -17.85 -0.23
N SER A 137 -7.96 -18.15 -1.51
CA SER A 137 -7.11 -19.23 -2.00
C SER A 137 -5.64 -18.84 -2.14
N LEU A 138 -5.33 -17.55 -2.15
CA LEU A 138 -4.05 -16.96 -2.55
C LEU A 138 -3.61 -17.37 -3.97
N ALA A 139 -4.53 -17.83 -4.82
CA ALA A 139 -4.24 -18.09 -6.22
C ALA A 139 -3.81 -16.78 -6.92
N SER A 140 -2.59 -16.77 -7.44
CA SER A 140 -2.00 -15.60 -8.12
C SER A 140 -2.04 -15.77 -9.63
N GLN A 141 -2.27 -14.65 -10.32
CA GLN A 141 -2.22 -14.56 -11.77
C GLN A 141 -1.37 -13.37 -12.17
N GLU A 142 -0.38 -13.59 -13.04
CA GLU A 142 0.33 -12.51 -13.70
C GLU A 142 -0.63 -11.75 -14.62
N VAL A 143 -0.63 -10.41 -14.52
CA VAL A 143 -1.44 -9.53 -15.34
C VAL A 143 -0.61 -8.89 -16.44
N MET A 144 0.60 -8.41 -16.09
CA MET A 144 1.51 -7.76 -17.03
C MET A 144 2.93 -7.71 -16.50
N ARG A 145 3.88 -7.48 -17.39
CA ARG A 145 5.27 -7.06 -17.09
C ARG A 145 5.48 -5.63 -17.56
N PHE A 146 6.31 -4.90 -16.84
CA PHE A 146 6.57 -3.50 -17.13
C PHE A 146 8.05 -3.17 -16.91
N ASP A 147 8.63 -2.34 -17.82
CA ASP A 147 10.05 -2.04 -17.85
C ASP A 147 10.42 -0.83 -16.96
N ASP A 148 9.81 -0.73 -15.78
CA ASP A 148 10.23 0.13 -14.68
C ASP A 148 9.91 -0.53 -13.34
N HIS A 149 10.54 -0.03 -12.27
CA HIS A 149 10.21 -0.43 -10.91
C HIS A 149 8.86 0.16 -10.49
N ILE A 150 7.89 -0.69 -10.25
CA ILE A 150 6.60 -0.29 -9.67
C ILE A 150 6.63 -0.59 -8.18
N GLY A 151 6.71 0.49 -7.38
CA GLY A 151 6.84 0.41 -5.93
C GLY A 151 5.51 0.35 -5.18
N ALA A 152 4.42 0.83 -5.79
CA ALA A 152 3.06 0.69 -5.27
C ALA A 152 2.08 0.63 -6.42
N ILE A 153 0.94 -0.04 -6.22
CA ILE A 153 -0.11 -0.17 -7.22
C ILE A 153 -1.49 0.02 -6.58
N VAL A 154 -2.41 0.65 -7.30
CA VAL A 154 -3.80 0.80 -6.88
C VAL A 154 -4.75 0.48 -8.03
N HIS A 155 -5.86 -0.19 -7.70
CA HIS A 155 -6.94 -0.48 -8.63
C HIS A 155 -8.28 -0.14 -7.98
N PRO A 156 -8.85 1.04 -8.26
CA PRO A 156 -10.14 1.42 -7.70
C PRO A 156 -11.23 0.41 -8.08
N THR A 157 -12.08 0.05 -7.12
CA THR A 157 -13.20 -0.86 -7.35
C THR A 157 -14.03 -0.45 -8.56
N SER A 158 -14.29 -1.40 -9.47
CA SER A 158 -15.01 -1.19 -10.73
C SER A 158 -14.33 -0.25 -11.74
N SER A 159 -13.09 0.16 -11.50
CA SER A 159 -12.30 0.91 -12.49
C SER A 159 -11.80 0.00 -13.62
N GLN A 160 -11.62 0.58 -14.79
CA GLN A 160 -10.85 -0.03 -15.88
C GLN A 160 -9.42 0.49 -15.95
N THR A 161 -8.98 1.25 -14.94
CA THR A 161 -7.64 1.82 -14.89
C THR A 161 -6.88 1.29 -13.68
N LEU A 162 -5.75 0.66 -13.95
CA LEU A 162 -4.75 0.30 -12.98
C LEU A 162 -3.73 1.42 -12.89
N SER A 163 -3.34 1.84 -11.69
CA SER A 163 -2.40 2.94 -11.48
C SER A 163 -1.22 2.48 -10.63
N GLY A 164 -0.01 2.87 -11.01
CA GLY A 164 1.21 2.53 -10.28
C GLY A 164 2.10 3.74 -10.03
N ALA A 165 2.89 3.68 -8.96
CA ALA A 165 3.96 4.63 -8.65
C ALA A 165 5.33 3.96 -8.78
N SER A 166 6.30 4.66 -9.36
CA SER A 166 7.66 4.14 -9.54
C SER A 166 8.49 4.19 -8.25
N TRP A 167 9.74 3.74 -8.32
CA TRP A 167 10.72 3.88 -7.25
C TRP A 167 10.75 5.30 -6.68
N GLY A 168 10.69 5.43 -5.34
CA GLY A 168 10.65 6.71 -4.65
C GLY A 168 9.46 7.58 -5.05
N SER A 169 8.41 6.99 -5.60
CA SER A 169 7.18 7.64 -6.08
C SER A 169 7.43 8.82 -7.06
N ARG A 170 8.52 8.77 -7.85
CA ARG A 170 8.86 9.90 -8.73
C ARG A 170 8.00 9.98 -9.98
N ASN A 171 7.39 8.86 -10.42
CA ASN A 171 6.52 8.84 -11.60
C ASN A 171 5.26 8.03 -11.31
N PHE A 172 4.18 8.41 -11.96
CA PHE A 172 2.94 7.63 -12.04
C PHE A 172 2.82 6.99 -13.41
N TYR A 173 2.10 5.88 -13.44
CA TYR A 173 1.73 5.12 -14.63
C TYR A 173 0.27 4.71 -14.55
N HIS A 174 -0.44 4.74 -15.70
CA HIS A 174 -1.81 4.28 -15.80
C HIS A 174 -1.93 3.30 -16.95
N TRP A 175 -2.58 2.16 -16.69
CA TRP A 175 -2.86 1.12 -17.68
C TRP A 175 -4.35 0.87 -17.75
N ASN A 176 -4.88 0.79 -18.99
CA ASN A 176 -6.26 0.42 -19.19
C ASN A 176 -6.40 -1.10 -19.14
N LEU A 177 -7.35 -1.59 -18.38
CA LEU A 177 -7.74 -2.98 -18.32
C LEU A 177 -8.99 -3.22 -19.19
N ASP A 178 -9.08 -4.39 -19.79
CA ASP A 178 -10.31 -4.86 -20.41
C ASP A 178 -11.27 -5.43 -19.35
N LYS A 179 -12.45 -5.89 -19.80
CA LYS A 179 -13.46 -6.48 -18.91
C LYS A 179 -13.01 -7.76 -18.22
N THR A 180 -11.92 -8.39 -18.65
CA THR A 180 -11.33 -9.58 -18.01
C THR A 180 -10.27 -9.21 -16.98
N GLY A 181 -9.91 -7.91 -16.87
CA GLY A 181 -8.83 -7.41 -16.04
C GLY A 181 -7.44 -7.66 -16.64
N ALA A 182 -7.36 -7.88 -17.95
CA ALA A 182 -6.10 -7.92 -18.68
C ALA A 182 -5.77 -6.52 -19.23
N VAL A 183 -4.47 -6.19 -19.29
CA VAL A 183 -4.04 -4.91 -19.86
C VAL A 183 -4.35 -4.88 -21.36
N THR A 184 -5.02 -3.85 -21.82
CA THR A 184 -5.30 -3.66 -23.23
C THR A 184 -4.00 -3.45 -24.00
N LYS A 185 -3.91 -4.02 -25.22
CA LYS A 185 -2.71 -3.97 -26.06
C LYS A 185 -2.47 -2.56 -26.63
N THR A 186 -2.08 -1.64 -25.78
CA THR A 186 -1.56 -0.32 -26.17
C THR A 186 -0.05 -0.29 -25.97
N ILE A 187 0.62 0.71 -26.52
CA ILE A 187 2.07 0.87 -26.33
C ILE A 187 2.32 1.20 -24.86
N ASN A 188 2.80 0.22 -24.10
CA ASN A 188 3.00 0.29 -22.64
C ASN A 188 4.49 0.43 -22.30
N THR A 189 5.20 1.38 -22.94
CA THR A 189 6.58 1.66 -22.56
C THR A 189 6.65 2.77 -21.49
N PRO A 190 7.61 2.71 -20.54
CA PRO A 190 7.74 3.72 -19.51
C PRO A 190 7.84 5.14 -20.08
N GLU A 191 8.57 5.35 -21.16
CA GLU A 191 8.78 6.67 -21.78
C GLU A 191 7.48 7.32 -22.26
N LYS A 192 6.51 6.51 -22.67
CA LYS A 192 5.22 7.01 -23.19
C LYS A 192 4.16 7.17 -22.13
N LEU A 193 4.24 6.40 -21.04
CA LEU A 193 3.23 6.40 -19.98
C LEU A 193 3.65 7.23 -18.76
N ARG A 194 4.93 7.58 -18.66
CA ARG A 194 5.49 8.27 -17.50
C ARG A 194 4.84 9.63 -17.28
N ILE A 195 4.29 9.83 -16.09
CA ILE A 195 3.76 11.09 -15.60
C ILE A 195 4.56 11.45 -14.35
N THR A 196 5.28 12.56 -14.37
CA THR A 196 6.10 12.98 -13.23
C THR A 196 5.20 13.31 -12.03
N ASN A 197 5.51 12.74 -10.87
CA ASN A 197 4.87 13.12 -9.62
C ASN A 197 5.34 14.54 -9.22
N PRO A 198 4.45 15.54 -9.13
CA PRO A 198 4.82 16.89 -8.73
C PRO A 198 5.11 17.02 -7.23
N SER A 199 4.74 16.02 -6.42
CA SER A 199 4.94 16.03 -4.97
C SER A 199 6.29 15.49 -4.57
N PHE A 200 6.94 16.16 -3.63
CA PHE A 200 8.14 15.72 -2.93
C PHE A 200 7.91 15.66 -1.42
N TYR A 201 6.63 15.58 -1.02
CA TYR A 201 6.26 15.59 0.38
C TYR A 201 6.72 14.33 1.11
N ILE A 202 6.42 13.16 0.56
CA ILE A 202 6.87 11.85 1.04
C ILE A 202 7.20 10.94 -0.14
N ASP A 203 8.10 9.98 0.08
CA ASP A 203 8.29 8.84 -0.82
C ASP A 203 7.30 7.74 -0.41
N TYR A 204 6.37 7.37 -1.30
CA TYR A 204 5.31 6.40 -0.99
C TYR A 204 5.89 5.01 -0.77
N GLN A 205 5.47 4.39 0.32
CA GLN A 205 5.77 3.01 0.64
C GLN A 205 4.59 2.11 0.30
N ASP A 206 3.38 2.59 0.57
CA ASP A 206 2.14 1.86 0.31
C ASP A 206 1.05 2.84 -0.12
N CYS A 207 0.11 2.38 -0.95
CA CYS A 207 -1.00 3.20 -1.45
C CYS A 207 -2.28 2.38 -1.57
N HIS A 208 -3.43 3.00 -1.27
CA HIS A 208 -4.74 2.37 -1.34
C HIS A 208 -5.72 3.23 -2.13
N SER A 209 -6.54 2.61 -2.94
CA SER A 209 -7.70 3.25 -3.53
C SER A 209 -8.74 3.57 -2.44
N ILE A 210 -9.11 4.84 -2.31
CA ILE A 210 -10.09 5.31 -1.32
C ILE A 210 -11.36 5.89 -1.95
N SER A 211 -11.35 6.05 -3.27
CA SER A 211 -12.50 6.35 -4.11
C SER A 211 -12.14 6.08 -5.58
N PRO A 212 -13.09 6.16 -6.52
CA PRO A 212 -12.81 5.90 -7.94
C PRO A 212 -11.64 6.71 -8.52
N ASN A 213 -11.39 7.91 -8.00
CA ASN A 213 -10.39 8.84 -8.53
C ASN A 213 -9.35 9.29 -7.49
N LEU A 214 -9.34 8.69 -6.29
CA LEU A 214 -8.41 9.09 -5.24
C LEU A 214 -7.68 7.88 -4.69
N MET A 215 -6.37 8.01 -4.52
CA MET A 215 -5.58 7.08 -3.72
C MET A 215 -5.02 7.79 -2.49
N LEU A 216 -4.93 7.06 -1.38
CA LEU A 216 -4.25 7.44 -0.17
C LEU A 216 -2.90 6.74 -0.13
N CYS A 217 -1.82 7.49 -0.05
CA CYS A 217 -0.48 6.97 0.10
C CYS A 217 0.10 7.30 1.47
N GLY A 218 0.77 6.35 2.09
CA GLY A 218 1.63 6.53 3.24
C GLY A 218 3.08 6.38 2.84
N GLY A 219 3.95 7.11 3.52
CA GLY A 219 5.37 7.09 3.23
C GLY A 219 6.15 7.99 4.17
N LEU A 220 7.38 8.28 3.80
CA LEU A 220 8.24 9.12 4.63
C LEU A 220 9.15 10.01 3.79
N GLN A 221 9.67 11.05 4.44
CA GLN A 221 10.76 11.85 3.91
C GLN A 221 11.94 11.86 4.90
N LYS A 222 13.15 11.79 4.38
CA LYS A 222 14.40 11.78 5.16
C LYS A 222 15.13 13.09 4.98
N PHE A 223 15.40 13.77 6.09
CA PHE A 223 16.13 15.03 6.14
C PHE A 223 17.49 14.83 6.79
N LYS A 224 18.58 15.05 6.03
CA LYS A 224 19.92 15.09 6.62
C LYS A 224 20.10 16.40 7.38
N LYS A 225 20.48 16.31 8.66
CA LYS A 225 20.84 17.46 9.48
C LYS A 225 22.31 17.82 9.32
N ASN A 226 22.67 19.04 9.75
CA ASN A 226 24.05 19.52 9.67
C ASN A 226 25.03 18.73 10.55
N ASP A 227 24.54 18.06 11.59
CA ASP A 227 25.31 17.19 12.49
C ASP A 227 25.54 15.78 11.91
N GLY A 228 25.05 15.51 10.67
CA GLY A 228 25.15 14.23 9.99
C GLY A 228 24.05 13.23 10.35
N THR A 229 23.21 13.54 11.34
CA THR A 229 22.06 12.69 11.69
C THR A 229 20.92 12.84 10.67
N THR A 230 20.03 11.86 10.64
CA THR A 230 18.84 11.88 9.75
C THR A 230 17.57 11.99 10.58
N LEU A 231 16.72 12.94 10.26
CA LEU A 231 15.34 12.98 10.72
C LEU A 231 14.47 12.30 9.66
N SER A 232 13.73 11.28 10.07
CA SER A 232 12.70 10.65 9.24
C SER A 232 11.33 11.10 9.71
N LEU A 233 10.52 11.65 8.79
CA LEU A 233 9.18 12.12 9.06
C LEU A 233 8.20 11.36 8.18
N GLY A 234 7.22 10.71 8.80
CA GLY A 234 6.13 10.03 8.13
C GLY A 234 5.01 10.98 7.73
N GLY A 235 4.19 10.54 6.78
CA GLY A 235 3.03 11.32 6.36
C GLY A 235 2.04 10.51 5.54
N LEU A 236 0.89 11.15 5.31
CA LEU A 236 -0.17 10.67 4.44
C LEU A 236 -0.43 11.70 3.35
N GLU A 237 -0.69 11.22 2.15
CA GLU A 237 -1.01 12.06 1.00
C GLU A 237 -2.17 11.46 0.22
N ILE A 238 -3.19 12.27 -0.08
CA ILE A 238 -4.24 11.90 -1.02
C ILE A 238 -3.87 12.46 -2.39
N VAL A 239 -3.82 11.60 -3.39
CA VAL A 239 -3.54 11.96 -4.79
C VAL A 239 -4.77 11.74 -5.63
N ASN A 240 -5.10 12.72 -6.47
CA ASN A 240 -6.13 12.59 -7.49
C ASN A 240 -5.56 11.85 -8.71
N LEU A 241 -6.12 10.69 -9.04
CA LEU A 241 -5.70 9.83 -10.16
C LEU A 241 -6.02 10.39 -11.54
N THR A 242 -6.87 11.43 -11.63
CA THR A 242 -7.23 12.06 -12.91
C THR A 242 -6.14 13.00 -13.42
N ASP A 243 -5.54 13.77 -12.51
CA ASP A 243 -4.52 14.78 -12.84
C ASP A 243 -3.17 14.51 -12.15
N ASN A 244 -3.08 13.46 -11.36
CA ASN A 244 -1.88 13.03 -10.63
C ASN A 244 -1.34 14.09 -9.66
N ARG A 245 -2.24 14.89 -9.07
CA ARG A 245 -1.87 15.94 -8.12
C ARG A 245 -2.30 15.61 -6.70
N PRO A 246 -1.50 16.01 -5.71
CA PRO A 246 -1.91 15.89 -4.32
C PRO A 246 -3.08 16.84 -4.05
N VAL A 247 -4.10 16.35 -3.36
CA VAL A 247 -5.28 17.12 -2.91
C VAL A 247 -5.34 17.27 -1.41
N PHE A 248 -4.52 16.51 -0.68
CA PHE A 248 -4.38 16.61 0.77
C PHE A 248 -3.05 16.00 1.22
N GLN A 249 -2.39 16.64 2.18
CA GLN A 249 -1.12 16.22 2.77
C GLN A 249 -1.14 16.48 4.27
N VAL A 250 -0.70 15.52 5.07
CA VAL A 250 -0.59 15.68 6.52
C VAL A 250 0.57 14.87 7.08
N PRO A 251 1.49 15.47 7.86
CA PRO A 251 2.51 14.72 8.57
C PRO A 251 1.87 13.85 9.66
N LEU A 252 2.37 12.64 9.80
CA LEU A 252 1.97 11.72 10.85
C LEU A 252 3.10 11.64 11.88
N LEU A 253 2.87 12.28 13.04
CA LEU A 253 3.88 12.41 14.10
C LEU A 253 3.85 11.20 15.04
N LEU A 254 3.98 10.01 14.47
CA LEU A 254 4.01 8.73 15.16
C LEU A 254 5.26 7.95 14.76
N TRP A 255 5.97 7.43 15.77
CA TRP A 255 7.16 6.61 15.57
C TRP A 255 7.05 5.31 16.36
N SER A 256 7.65 4.25 15.83
CA SER A 256 7.82 2.99 16.54
C SER A 256 8.86 3.15 17.67
N PRO A 257 8.94 2.20 18.61
CA PRO A 257 9.99 2.18 19.63
C PRO A 257 11.42 2.15 19.06
N THR A 258 11.60 1.71 17.81
CA THR A 258 12.91 1.71 17.12
C THR A 258 13.22 3.06 16.48
N GLY A 259 12.28 4.01 16.47
CA GLY A 259 12.42 5.34 15.87
C GLY A 259 12.02 5.42 14.40
N ALA A 260 11.46 4.36 13.82
CA ALA A 260 10.91 4.40 12.47
C ALA A 260 9.55 5.13 12.47
N PRO A 261 9.28 6.06 11.52
CA PRO A 261 7.94 6.61 11.35
C PRO A 261 6.93 5.49 11.10
N MET A 262 5.71 5.61 11.62
CA MET A 262 4.69 4.56 11.43
C MET A 262 4.40 4.27 9.95
N THR A 263 4.55 5.24 9.07
CA THR A 263 4.40 5.07 7.61
C THR A 263 5.72 4.73 6.88
N ASN A 264 6.75 4.25 7.60
CA ASN A 264 8.00 3.81 6.97
C ASN A 264 7.83 2.58 6.07
N ASN A 265 6.87 1.73 6.40
CA ASN A 265 6.49 0.51 5.68
C ASN A 265 4.94 0.47 5.59
N PRO A 266 4.30 -0.70 5.42
CA PRO A 266 2.89 -0.76 5.10
C PRO A 266 2.00 -0.15 6.20
N PHE A 267 0.89 0.37 5.73
CA PHE A 267 -0.19 0.86 6.58
C PHE A 267 -1.55 0.44 6.02
N PHE A 268 -2.58 0.54 6.84
CA PHE A 268 -3.97 0.47 6.41
C PHE A 268 -4.82 1.37 7.31
N ILE A 269 -5.77 2.10 6.74
CA ILE A 269 -6.67 2.98 7.49
C ILE A 269 -8.11 2.67 7.16
N GLU A 270 -8.93 2.50 8.20
CA GLU A 270 -10.38 2.32 8.07
C GLU A 270 -11.14 3.38 8.86
N SER A 271 -12.37 3.63 8.40
CA SER A 271 -13.31 4.53 9.08
C SER A 271 -13.94 3.83 10.28
N THR A 272 -14.00 4.49 11.43
CA THR A 272 -14.78 4.08 12.61
C THR A 272 -15.99 4.98 12.79
N ALA A 273 -16.88 4.67 13.71
CA ALA A 273 -18.03 5.53 14.01
C ALA A 273 -17.60 6.95 14.42
N GLN A 274 -16.51 7.09 15.19
CA GLN A 274 -16.06 8.35 15.78
C GLN A 274 -14.85 8.98 15.07
N GLY A 275 -14.20 8.28 14.14
CA GLY A 275 -12.99 8.79 13.51
C GLY A 275 -12.34 7.77 12.60
N LEU A 276 -11.06 7.50 12.83
CA LEU A 276 -10.24 6.58 12.04
C LEU A 276 -9.56 5.56 12.93
N ARG A 277 -9.34 4.37 12.39
CA ARG A 277 -8.41 3.37 12.93
C ARG A 277 -7.33 3.10 11.90
N ALA A 278 -6.09 3.16 12.33
CA ALA A 278 -4.92 2.95 11.51
C ALA A 278 -4.10 1.76 12.01
N TYR A 279 -3.58 0.99 11.08
CA TYR A 279 -2.73 -0.18 11.29
C TYR A 279 -1.39 0.07 10.62
N PHE A 280 -0.28 -0.23 11.31
CA PHE A 280 1.07 0.03 10.82
C PHE A 280 2.00 -1.13 11.15
N VAL A 281 2.90 -1.46 10.23
CA VAL A 281 3.99 -2.40 10.45
C VAL A 281 5.31 -1.72 10.05
N PRO A 282 5.82 -0.75 10.83
CA PRO A 282 6.88 0.18 10.42
C PRO A 282 8.29 -0.41 10.40
N ASP A 283 8.55 -1.51 11.11
CA ASP A 283 9.90 -1.97 11.37
C ASP A 283 10.36 -3.06 10.38
N ASP A 284 11.64 -3.01 10.00
CA ASP A 284 12.30 -3.96 9.10
C ASP A 284 13.00 -5.04 9.91
N ASP A 285 12.25 -5.98 10.46
CA ASP A 285 12.84 -7.08 11.22
C ASP A 285 12.05 -8.39 11.04
N ASN A 286 12.65 -9.48 11.50
CA ASN A 286 12.05 -10.81 11.44
C ASN A 286 10.92 -11.02 12.46
N SER A 287 10.54 -9.97 13.22
CA SER A 287 9.48 -10.05 14.21
C SER A 287 8.80 -8.70 14.38
N SER A 288 8.37 -8.11 13.27
CA SER A 288 7.67 -6.83 13.25
C SER A 288 6.43 -6.83 14.13
N THR A 289 6.05 -5.65 14.55
CA THR A 289 4.85 -5.41 15.36
C THR A 289 3.80 -4.71 14.51
N LEU A 290 2.59 -5.23 14.53
CA LEU A 290 1.40 -4.54 14.03
C LEU A 290 0.91 -3.58 15.12
N PHE A 291 1.10 -2.28 14.89
CA PHE A 291 0.59 -1.22 15.76
C PHE A 291 -0.80 -0.80 15.31
N VAL A 292 -1.71 -0.63 16.26
CA VAL A 292 -3.07 -0.14 16.01
C VAL A 292 -3.27 1.17 16.74
N TYR A 293 -3.68 2.19 16.01
CA TYR A 293 -3.97 3.52 16.52
C TYR A 293 -5.38 3.93 16.16
N GLU A 294 -6.01 4.70 17.03
CA GLU A 294 -7.32 5.32 16.79
C GLU A 294 -7.26 6.81 17.04
N THR A 295 -8.05 7.56 16.26
CA THR A 295 -8.32 8.97 16.51
C THR A 295 -9.81 9.25 16.45
N VAL A 296 -10.24 10.19 17.29
CA VAL A 296 -11.60 10.73 17.28
C VAL A 296 -11.56 12.05 16.52
N LEU A 297 -12.41 12.18 15.53
CA LEU A 297 -12.56 13.40 14.72
C LEU A 297 -13.80 14.16 15.19
N LYS A 298 -13.71 15.48 15.20
CA LYS A 298 -14.77 16.38 15.67
C LYS A 298 -15.56 16.98 14.52
#